data_0a2c75c7f58b505afbfba4d7f6089437
#
_entry.id   0a2c75c7f58b505afbfba4d7f6089437
#
_cell.length_a   1.000
_cell.length_b   1.000
_cell.length_c   1.000
_cell.angle_alpha   90.00
_cell.angle_beta   90.00
_cell.angle_gamma   90.00
#
_symmetry.space_group_name_H-M   'P 1'
#
loop_
_entity.id
_entity.type
_entity.pdbx_description
1 polymer ?
#
loop_
_entity_poly.entity_id
_entity_poly.type
_entity_poly.pdbx_seq_one_letter_code
_entity_poly.pdbx_strand_id
1 'polypeptide(L)'
;MKTLTKNYHFKGSRIVSSRMSRLVAKGLAALLFCVLIGGTVVGQSSDQQLAKVRSWQKGPLTWNDFKVVDQSIGAEHSYLEFFLKTEYNVRKLDGVSLSKREAVAYVNRTLSWVDKACQTPAELRYNQVIFNLAELQRRRMQIELDSTNDVNTAYHMRLLTHTVDSFCRVTNYGYDTLEVAIWDAEVRNQMDAITPRMVELEAKKNQMPKYYTTSRFGMNMGPGMKIMGGQLRDYFRPSGGMYMDFELGYWRNIFSMGFYVGGGKAKRDVVCVNNDNDLYEGERLSVLDLNINYGFAVIDNQKVRLTPFVGYGMNGFYLNSNNENESSIGPTDGCWRAGLDFKYHLFNDADFSEKSGSQFLGSVNAKVYMTFDKMRQIEGTPKGFTINVQLGVGFMGQSNKVKTVKK
;
A
#
# COMPACT_ATOMS: atom_id res chain seq x y z
N MET A 1 -3.11 50.65 50.27
CA MET A 1 -2.33 49.57 49.59
C MET A 1 -3.33 48.87 48.66
N LYS A 2 -3.33 49.24 47.35
CA LYS A 2 -4.24 48.66 46.34
C LYS A 2 -3.46 47.60 45.56
N THR A 3 -3.86 46.34 45.68
CA THR A 3 -3.28 45.23 44.94
C THR A 3 -3.94 45.13 43.59
N LEU A 4 -3.20 45.36 42.53
CA LEU A 4 -3.58 45.20 41.14
C LEU A 4 -3.42 43.73 40.74
N THR A 5 -4.53 43.03 40.54
CA THR A 5 -4.56 41.72 39.89
C THR A 5 -4.66 41.91 38.36
N LYS A 6 -3.62 41.54 37.65
CA LYS A 6 -3.60 41.49 36.17
C LYS A 6 -4.32 40.24 35.69
N ASN A 7 -5.47 40.40 35.09
CA ASN A 7 -6.14 39.35 34.32
C ASN A 7 -5.48 39.18 32.96
N TYR A 8 -4.83 38.04 32.71
CA TYR A 8 -4.38 37.62 31.36
C TYR A 8 -5.53 36.92 30.67
N HIS A 9 -6.14 37.59 29.71
CA HIS A 9 -7.09 36.96 28.79
C HIS A 9 -6.37 36.19 27.72
N PHE A 10 -6.53 34.86 27.71
CA PHE A 10 -6.08 33.99 26.63
C PHE A 10 -7.17 33.94 25.55
N LYS A 11 -7.03 34.77 24.48
CA LYS A 11 -7.91 34.80 23.29
C LYS A 11 -7.41 33.80 22.22
N GLY A 12 -7.44 32.50 22.47
CA GLY A 12 -6.84 31.57 21.51
C GLY A 12 -7.66 30.33 21.11
N SER A 13 -8.65 29.92 21.89
CA SER A 13 -9.17 28.55 21.76
C SER A 13 -10.44 28.37 20.88
N ARG A 14 -11.11 29.43 20.44
CA ARG A 14 -12.39 29.29 19.72
C ARG A 14 -12.30 29.16 18.20
N ILE A 15 -11.23 29.67 17.62
CA ILE A 15 -11.01 29.52 16.17
C ILE A 15 -10.61 28.07 15.82
N VAL A 16 -10.14 27.31 16.80
CA VAL A 16 -9.62 25.96 16.62
C VAL A 16 -10.74 24.92 16.45
N SER A 17 -11.86 24.98 17.19
CA SER A 17 -12.91 23.95 17.15
C SER A 17 -13.73 23.97 15.85
N SER A 18 -14.21 25.12 15.39
CA SER A 18 -14.98 25.21 14.13
C SER A 18 -14.09 25.10 12.88
N ARG A 19 -12.82 25.50 12.98
CA ARG A 19 -11.83 25.28 11.91
C ARG A 19 -11.35 23.84 11.87
N MET A 20 -11.21 23.19 13.01
CA MET A 20 -10.77 21.78 13.07
C MET A 20 -11.84 20.82 12.52
N SER A 21 -13.14 21.03 12.82
CA SER A 21 -14.22 20.24 12.22
C SER A 21 -14.34 20.46 10.69
N ARG A 22 -14.14 21.68 10.22
CA ARG A 22 -14.12 22.00 8.78
C ARG A 22 -12.83 21.51 8.08
N LEU A 23 -11.69 21.51 8.77
CA LEU A 23 -10.43 20.95 8.27
C LEU A 23 -10.47 19.41 8.20
N VAL A 24 -11.04 18.75 9.21
CA VAL A 24 -11.26 17.31 9.21
C VAL A 24 -12.23 16.89 8.12
N ALA A 25 -13.36 17.63 7.95
CA ALA A 25 -14.32 17.37 6.87
C ALA A 25 -13.71 17.60 5.47
N LYS A 26 -12.91 18.66 5.29
CA LYS A 26 -12.19 18.91 4.03
C LYS A 26 -11.06 17.93 3.79
N GLY A 27 -10.34 17.52 4.83
CA GLY A 27 -9.31 16.48 4.76
C GLY A 27 -9.87 15.10 4.40
N LEU A 28 -11.03 14.73 4.98
CA LEU A 28 -11.75 13.50 4.63
C LEU A 28 -12.28 13.52 3.19
N ALA A 29 -12.84 14.65 2.76
CA ALA A 29 -13.30 14.82 1.38
C ALA A 29 -12.13 14.74 0.37
N ALA A 30 -10.99 15.34 0.69
CA ALA A 30 -9.78 15.26 -0.13
C ALA A 30 -9.20 13.85 -0.18
N LEU A 31 -9.20 13.11 0.94
CA LEU A 31 -8.75 11.71 1.00
C LEU A 31 -9.69 10.76 0.24
N LEU A 32 -11.01 10.93 0.35
CA LEU A 32 -11.99 10.22 -0.46
C LEU A 32 -11.86 10.54 -1.95
N PHE A 33 -11.56 11.78 -2.30
CA PHE A 33 -11.34 12.21 -3.67
C PHE A 33 -10.04 11.64 -4.25
N CYS A 34 -8.95 11.56 -3.46
CA CYS A 34 -7.71 10.90 -3.86
C CYS A 34 -7.87 9.38 -4.05
N VAL A 35 -8.69 8.71 -3.23
CA VAL A 35 -8.99 7.28 -3.38
C VAL A 35 -9.85 7.02 -4.62
N LEU A 36 -10.76 7.90 -4.96
CA LEU A 36 -11.60 7.79 -6.16
C LEU A 36 -10.84 8.12 -7.45
N ILE A 37 -9.85 9.01 -7.40
CA ILE A 37 -9.02 9.37 -8.58
C ILE A 37 -7.88 8.37 -8.78
N GLY A 38 -7.34 7.76 -7.73
CA GLY A 38 -6.27 6.75 -7.80
C GLY A 38 -6.66 5.47 -8.55
N GLY A 39 -7.95 5.24 -8.79
CA GLY A 39 -8.48 4.05 -9.49
C GLY A 39 -8.61 4.17 -11.01
N THR A 40 -8.34 5.34 -11.63
CA THR A 40 -8.66 5.55 -13.06
C THR A 40 -7.47 5.94 -13.95
N VAL A 41 -6.23 5.81 -13.49
CA VAL A 41 -5.04 6.06 -14.32
C VAL A 41 -4.32 4.75 -14.64
N VAL A 42 -5.01 3.83 -15.30
CA VAL A 42 -4.36 2.70 -15.99
C VAL A 42 -5.07 2.50 -17.31
N GLY A 43 -4.39 2.84 -18.39
CA GLY A 43 -4.67 2.23 -19.68
C GLY A 43 -5.19 3.10 -20.79
N GLN A 44 -4.40 4.04 -21.30
CA GLN A 44 -4.64 4.58 -22.67
C GLN A 44 -3.37 4.98 -23.44
N SER A 45 -2.23 4.32 -23.23
CA SER A 45 -1.06 4.58 -24.10
C SER A 45 -0.29 3.33 -24.56
N SER A 46 -0.75 2.11 -24.25
CA SER A 46 0.05 0.90 -24.46
C SER A 46 0.15 0.43 -25.93
N ASP A 47 -0.91 0.49 -26.69
CA ASP A 47 -0.94 -0.17 -28.00
C ASP A 47 -0.11 0.55 -29.09
N GLN A 48 -0.08 1.88 -29.10
CA GLN A 48 0.77 2.63 -30.04
C GLN A 48 2.26 2.57 -29.69
N GLN A 49 2.61 2.45 -28.41
CA GLN A 49 4.00 2.25 -28.01
C GLN A 49 4.47 0.81 -28.25
N LEU A 50 3.61 -0.18 -28.03
CA LEU A 50 3.90 -1.60 -28.28
C LEU A 50 4.14 -1.92 -29.76
N ALA A 51 3.53 -1.18 -30.68
CA ALA A 51 3.77 -1.32 -32.13
C ALA A 51 5.19 -0.86 -32.53
N LYS A 52 5.82 0.02 -31.74
CA LYS A 52 7.16 0.57 -32.01
C LYS A 52 8.30 -0.27 -31.44
N VAL A 53 8.00 -1.26 -30.60
CA VAL A 53 9.00 -2.09 -29.94
C VAL A 53 8.87 -3.56 -30.29
N ARG A 54 10.00 -4.25 -30.32
CA ARG A 54 10.12 -5.68 -30.56
C ARG A 54 10.66 -6.39 -29.33
N SER A 55 9.92 -7.35 -28.78
CA SER A 55 10.41 -8.23 -27.73
C SER A 55 11.04 -9.49 -28.31
N TRP A 56 11.98 -10.10 -27.59
CA TRP A 56 12.69 -11.32 -28.00
C TRP A 56 11.73 -12.52 -28.16
N GLN A 57 10.65 -12.58 -27.35
CA GLN A 57 9.64 -13.66 -27.42
C GLN A 57 8.87 -13.71 -28.74
N LYS A 58 8.88 -12.63 -29.53
CA LYS A 58 8.28 -12.61 -30.88
C LYS A 58 9.11 -13.34 -31.94
N GLY A 59 10.22 -13.97 -31.54
CA GLY A 59 11.11 -14.71 -32.41
C GLY A 59 12.29 -13.88 -32.96
N PRO A 60 13.10 -14.45 -33.88
CA PRO A 60 14.27 -13.80 -34.41
C PRO A 60 13.96 -12.50 -35.16
N LEU A 61 14.97 -11.62 -35.23
CA LEU A 61 14.89 -10.38 -35.97
C LEU A 61 14.68 -10.62 -37.46
N THR A 62 13.99 -9.69 -38.09
CA THR A 62 13.79 -9.58 -39.51
C THR A 62 14.10 -8.16 -39.97
N TRP A 63 14.32 -7.94 -41.27
CA TRP A 63 14.52 -6.58 -41.78
C TRP A 63 13.33 -5.65 -41.57
N ASN A 64 12.14 -6.17 -41.34
CA ASN A 64 10.97 -5.39 -40.94
C ASN A 64 11.09 -4.75 -39.56
N ASP A 65 12.08 -5.14 -38.77
CA ASP A 65 12.33 -4.60 -37.44
C ASP A 65 13.26 -3.37 -37.47
N PHE A 66 13.72 -2.98 -38.67
CA PHE A 66 14.64 -1.85 -38.89
C PHE A 66 14.02 -0.82 -39.84
N LYS A 67 14.42 0.43 -39.65
CA LYS A 67 14.20 1.49 -40.63
C LYS A 67 15.28 1.39 -41.69
N VAL A 68 14.89 1.28 -42.94
CA VAL A 68 15.85 1.27 -44.05
C VAL A 68 16.31 2.70 -44.36
N VAL A 69 17.63 2.89 -44.47
CA VAL A 69 18.29 4.15 -44.85
C VAL A 69 19.07 3.93 -46.14
N ASP A 70 19.29 5.00 -46.90
CA ASP A 70 19.98 4.91 -48.18
C ASP A 70 21.49 5.07 -48.11
N GLN A 71 22.03 5.41 -46.93
CA GLN A 71 23.46 5.55 -46.70
C GLN A 71 23.82 5.11 -45.28
N SER A 72 24.98 4.44 -45.16
CA SER A 72 25.58 4.08 -43.86
C SER A 72 25.97 5.33 -43.07
N ILE A 73 25.84 5.25 -41.75
CA ILE A 73 26.22 6.33 -40.83
C ILE A 73 27.57 5.95 -40.22
N GLY A 74 28.64 6.52 -40.74
CA GLY A 74 30.01 6.22 -40.32
C GLY A 74 30.48 4.85 -40.79
N ALA A 75 31.11 4.07 -39.94
CA ALA A 75 31.58 2.71 -40.21
C ALA A 75 30.51 1.62 -40.00
N GLU A 76 29.35 1.99 -39.49
CA GLU A 76 28.28 1.07 -39.17
C GLU A 76 27.32 0.91 -40.34
N HIS A 77 26.96 -0.34 -40.67
CA HIS A 77 25.98 -0.66 -41.72
C HIS A 77 24.56 -0.82 -41.17
N SER A 78 24.46 -1.02 -39.88
CA SER A 78 23.20 -1.09 -39.12
C SER A 78 23.40 -0.67 -37.69
N TYR A 79 22.29 -0.31 -37.07
CA TYR A 79 22.25 0.03 -35.62
C TYR A 79 20.99 -0.57 -35.01
N LEU A 80 21.16 -1.27 -33.89
CA LEU A 80 20.07 -1.85 -33.12
C LEU A 80 19.92 -1.11 -31.79
N GLU A 81 18.87 -0.29 -31.68
CA GLU A 81 18.53 0.38 -30.42
C GLU A 81 17.78 -0.57 -29.51
N PHE A 82 18.33 -0.79 -28.32
CA PHE A 82 17.76 -1.69 -27.30
C PHE A 82 17.67 -1.02 -25.95
N PHE A 83 16.77 -1.54 -25.11
CA PHE A 83 16.68 -1.09 -23.72
C PHE A 83 16.16 -2.20 -22.81
N LEU A 84 16.58 -2.12 -21.53
CA LEU A 84 16.11 -2.95 -20.44
C LEU A 84 15.28 -2.10 -19.48
N LYS A 85 14.16 -2.63 -19.02
CA LYS A 85 13.37 -2.04 -17.94
C LYS A 85 12.66 -3.11 -17.12
N THR A 86 12.06 -2.70 -16.02
CA THR A 86 11.10 -3.53 -15.29
C THR A 86 9.68 -3.05 -15.56
N GLU A 87 8.77 -4.00 -15.73
CA GLU A 87 7.34 -3.75 -15.86
C GLU A 87 6.59 -4.51 -14.75
N TYR A 88 5.43 -3.99 -14.36
CA TYR A 88 4.56 -4.69 -13.42
C TYR A 88 3.57 -5.56 -14.19
N ASN A 89 3.50 -6.82 -13.79
CA ASN A 89 2.50 -7.77 -14.25
C ASN A 89 1.67 -8.24 -13.07
N VAL A 90 0.35 -8.28 -13.20
CA VAL A 90 -0.58 -8.70 -12.15
C VAL A 90 -1.20 -10.03 -12.53
N ARG A 91 -0.98 -11.04 -11.70
CA ARG A 91 -1.63 -12.36 -11.81
C ARG A 91 -2.56 -12.59 -10.64
N LYS A 92 -3.73 -13.16 -10.88
CA LYS A 92 -4.66 -13.58 -9.80
C LYS A 92 -4.43 -15.05 -9.48
N LEU A 93 -4.11 -15.33 -8.21
CA LEU A 93 -3.92 -16.68 -7.70
C LEU A 93 -4.62 -16.83 -6.34
N ASP A 94 -5.53 -17.78 -6.23
CA ASP A 94 -6.34 -18.05 -5.01
C ASP A 94 -7.05 -16.81 -4.42
N GLY A 95 -7.48 -15.89 -5.31
CA GLY A 95 -8.15 -14.65 -4.91
C GLY A 95 -7.22 -13.52 -4.45
N VAL A 96 -5.91 -13.72 -4.55
CA VAL A 96 -4.88 -12.71 -4.31
C VAL A 96 -4.37 -12.18 -5.64
N SER A 97 -4.29 -10.88 -5.79
CA SER A 97 -3.63 -10.23 -6.91
C SER A 97 -2.11 -10.20 -6.63
N LEU A 98 -1.36 -11.03 -7.33
CA LEU A 98 0.09 -11.06 -7.23
C LEU A 98 0.67 -10.03 -8.20
N SER A 99 1.14 -8.91 -7.68
CA SER A 99 1.92 -7.94 -8.44
C SER A 99 3.35 -8.43 -8.56
N LYS A 100 3.81 -8.67 -9.79
CA LYS A 100 5.19 -9.07 -10.05
C LYS A 100 5.86 -8.07 -10.94
N ARG A 101 7.10 -7.75 -10.60
CA ARG A 101 8.00 -7.04 -11.50
C ARG A 101 8.62 -8.05 -12.47
N GLU A 102 8.57 -7.75 -13.74
CA GLU A 102 9.17 -8.56 -14.80
C GLU A 102 10.24 -7.73 -15.51
N ALA A 103 11.40 -8.33 -15.72
CA ALA A 103 12.45 -7.75 -16.54
C ALA A 103 12.06 -7.91 -18.01
N VAL A 104 12.10 -6.84 -18.76
CA VAL A 104 11.81 -6.83 -20.20
C VAL A 104 12.95 -6.20 -20.99
N ALA A 105 13.25 -6.81 -22.13
CA ALA A 105 14.18 -6.29 -23.11
C ALA A 105 13.44 -6.03 -24.41
N TYR A 106 13.61 -4.86 -24.96
CA TYR A 106 12.98 -4.45 -26.22
C TYR A 106 14.01 -3.87 -27.18
N VAL A 107 13.77 -4.08 -28.47
CA VAL A 107 14.36 -3.34 -29.57
C VAL A 107 13.40 -2.23 -29.99
N ASN A 108 13.91 -1.04 -30.17
CA ASN A 108 13.15 0.10 -30.67
C ASN A 108 13.22 0.13 -32.21
N ARG A 109 12.15 -0.32 -32.87
CA ARG A 109 12.06 -0.42 -34.34
C ARG A 109 12.16 0.92 -35.05
N THR A 110 11.80 2.02 -34.39
CA THR A 110 11.82 3.36 -35.01
C THR A 110 13.18 4.03 -34.96
N LEU A 111 14.05 3.60 -34.03
CA LEU A 111 15.41 4.09 -33.86
C LEU A 111 16.46 3.12 -34.42
N SER A 112 16.12 1.82 -34.57
CA SER A 112 16.97 0.84 -35.23
C SER A 112 16.93 1.06 -36.78
N TRP A 113 18.09 1.01 -37.37
CA TRP A 113 18.20 1.26 -38.81
C TRP A 113 19.20 0.31 -39.49
N VAL A 114 19.08 0.13 -40.80
CA VAL A 114 20.00 -0.63 -41.66
C VAL A 114 20.16 0.07 -42.98
N ASP A 115 21.38 0.09 -43.52
CA ASP A 115 21.66 0.54 -44.88
C ASP A 115 21.03 -0.45 -45.84
N LYS A 116 20.30 0.10 -46.85
CA LYS A 116 19.61 -0.69 -47.87
C LYS A 116 20.55 -1.65 -48.64
N ALA A 117 21.80 -1.25 -48.85
CA ALA A 117 22.80 -2.08 -49.53
C ALA A 117 23.36 -3.19 -48.64
N CYS A 118 23.17 -3.09 -47.31
CA CYS A 118 23.74 -3.98 -46.32
C CYS A 118 22.74 -4.97 -45.71
N GLN A 119 21.56 -5.13 -46.28
CA GLN A 119 20.55 -6.10 -45.83
C GLN A 119 20.96 -7.54 -46.22
N THR A 120 22.05 -8.03 -45.58
CA THR A 120 22.59 -9.37 -45.82
C THR A 120 22.26 -10.33 -44.67
N PRO A 121 22.26 -11.64 -44.89
CA PRO A 121 22.11 -12.60 -43.76
C PRO A 121 23.19 -12.46 -42.68
N ALA A 122 24.43 -12.09 -43.06
CA ALA A 122 25.51 -11.87 -42.11
C ALA A 122 25.23 -10.67 -41.20
N GLU A 123 24.80 -9.56 -41.76
CA GLU A 123 24.44 -8.35 -41.01
C GLU A 123 23.22 -8.59 -40.10
N LEU A 124 22.23 -9.35 -40.59
CA LEU A 124 21.09 -9.74 -39.72
C LEU A 124 21.54 -10.62 -38.56
N ARG A 125 22.47 -11.53 -38.80
CA ARG A 125 23.04 -12.38 -37.71
C ARG A 125 23.81 -11.56 -36.71
N TYR A 126 24.61 -10.58 -37.11
CA TYR A 126 25.28 -9.63 -36.21
C TYR A 126 24.30 -8.93 -35.29
N ASN A 127 23.22 -8.35 -35.84
CA ASN A 127 22.19 -7.70 -35.03
C ASN A 127 21.43 -8.69 -34.14
N GLN A 128 21.23 -9.94 -34.58
CA GLN A 128 20.60 -10.98 -33.77
C GLN A 128 21.45 -11.32 -32.54
N VAL A 129 22.81 -11.30 -32.65
CA VAL A 129 23.67 -11.50 -31.46
C VAL A 129 23.50 -10.37 -30.46
N ILE A 130 23.41 -9.11 -30.90
CA ILE A 130 23.11 -7.96 -29.99
C ILE A 130 21.75 -8.17 -29.29
N PHE A 131 20.73 -8.62 -30.02
CA PHE A 131 19.42 -8.90 -29.45
C PHE A 131 19.45 -10.08 -28.45
N ASN A 132 20.25 -11.11 -28.73
CA ASN A 132 20.47 -12.24 -27.82
C ASN A 132 21.23 -11.81 -26.56
N LEU A 133 22.19 -10.91 -26.66
CA LEU A 133 22.86 -10.29 -25.49
C LEU A 133 21.88 -9.52 -24.60
N ALA A 134 20.97 -8.77 -25.20
CA ALA A 134 19.92 -8.07 -24.47
C ALA A 134 19.00 -9.04 -23.73
N GLU A 135 18.62 -10.16 -24.38
CA GLU A 135 17.81 -11.22 -23.76
C GLU A 135 18.58 -11.94 -22.65
N LEU A 136 19.85 -12.26 -22.84
CA LEU A 136 20.69 -12.86 -21.81
C LEU A 136 20.76 -11.97 -20.56
N GLN A 137 20.96 -10.67 -20.74
CA GLN A 137 21.00 -9.72 -19.63
C GLN A 137 19.63 -9.55 -18.97
N ARG A 138 18.54 -9.57 -19.73
CA ARG A 138 17.16 -9.60 -19.21
C ARG A 138 16.94 -10.83 -18.32
N ARG A 139 17.39 -12.01 -18.74
CA ARG A 139 17.27 -13.26 -17.96
C ARG A 139 18.05 -13.17 -16.65
N ARG A 140 19.27 -12.65 -16.66
CA ARG A 140 20.07 -12.40 -15.44
C ARG A 140 19.36 -11.44 -14.49
N MET A 141 18.87 -10.33 -15.02
CA MET A 141 18.10 -9.35 -14.28
C MET A 141 16.82 -9.96 -13.69
N GLN A 142 16.12 -10.83 -14.43
CA GLN A 142 14.93 -11.53 -13.94
C GLN A 142 15.25 -12.49 -12.80
N ILE A 143 16.35 -13.24 -12.89
CA ILE A 143 16.80 -14.15 -11.82
C ILE A 143 17.10 -13.36 -10.54
N GLU A 144 17.80 -12.23 -10.65
CA GLU A 144 18.08 -11.35 -9.51
C GLU A 144 16.78 -10.83 -8.90
N LEU A 145 15.89 -10.29 -9.72
CA LEU A 145 14.59 -9.78 -9.31
C LEU A 145 13.75 -10.84 -8.59
N ASP A 146 13.67 -12.06 -9.13
CA ASP A 146 12.90 -13.15 -8.53
C ASP A 146 13.51 -13.66 -7.22
N SER A 147 14.82 -13.52 -7.06
CA SER A 147 15.52 -13.98 -5.86
C SER A 147 15.50 -12.97 -4.72
N THR A 148 15.58 -11.68 -5.04
CA THR A 148 15.74 -10.61 -4.04
C THR A 148 14.55 -9.66 -3.93
N ASN A 149 13.68 -9.64 -4.93
CA ASN A 149 12.62 -8.65 -5.15
C ASN A 149 13.15 -7.22 -5.33
N ASP A 150 14.44 -7.08 -5.62
CA ASP A 150 15.09 -5.81 -5.91
C ASP A 150 16.09 -5.99 -7.04
N VAL A 151 16.26 -4.98 -7.88
CA VAL A 151 17.20 -5.00 -9.00
C VAL A 151 17.62 -3.59 -9.38
N ASN A 152 18.90 -3.42 -9.62
CA ASN A 152 19.44 -2.18 -10.15
C ASN A 152 19.44 -2.20 -11.69
N THR A 153 18.33 -1.78 -12.29
CA THR A 153 18.16 -1.73 -13.76
C THR A 153 19.27 -0.93 -14.46
N ALA A 154 19.72 0.18 -13.86
CA ALA A 154 20.78 1.01 -14.44
C ALA A 154 22.13 0.28 -14.47
N TYR A 155 22.41 -0.56 -13.47
CA TYR A 155 23.60 -1.42 -13.46
C TYR A 155 23.55 -2.44 -14.59
N HIS A 156 22.43 -3.16 -14.75
CA HIS A 156 22.24 -4.14 -15.82
C HIS A 156 22.33 -3.52 -17.20
N MET A 157 21.76 -2.31 -17.38
CA MET A 157 21.84 -1.60 -18.64
C MET A 157 23.28 -1.20 -18.98
N ARG A 158 24.06 -0.67 -18.02
CA ARG A 158 25.47 -0.36 -18.23
C ARG A 158 26.31 -1.59 -18.60
N LEU A 159 26.05 -2.71 -17.91
CA LEU A 159 26.76 -3.97 -18.20
C LEU A 159 26.43 -4.46 -19.61
N LEU A 160 25.16 -4.39 -20.03
CA LEU A 160 24.74 -4.73 -21.37
C LEU A 160 25.41 -3.82 -22.42
N THR A 161 25.35 -2.51 -22.25
CA THR A 161 25.99 -1.55 -23.15
C THR A 161 27.48 -1.84 -23.30
N HIS A 162 28.21 -2.03 -22.20
CA HIS A 162 29.64 -2.37 -22.24
C HIS A 162 29.92 -3.69 -22.97
N THR A 163 29.06 -4.71 -22.78
CA THR A 163 29.20 -6.00 -23.46
C THR A 163 28.95 -5.88 -24.95
N VAL A 164 27.92 -5.11 -25.34
CA VAL A 164 27.61 -4.84 -26.78
C VAL A 164 28.73 -4.02 -27.40
N ASP A 165 29.27 -3.01 -26.76
CA ASP A 165 30.39 -2.21 -27.26
C ASP A 165 31.66 -3.09 -27.46
N SER A 166 31.88 -4.04 -26.56
CA SER A 166 32.99 -5.00 -26.70
C SER A 166 32.79 -5.94 -27.89
N PHE A 167 31.55 -6.47 -28.03
CA PHE A 167 31.18 -7.30 -29.18
C PHE A 167 31.33 -6.55 -30.51
N CYS A 168 30.82 -5.33 -30.61
CA CYS A 168 30.94 -4.51 -31.83
C CYS A 168 32.41 -4.28 -32.23
N ARG A 169 33.26 -3.99 -31.26
CA ARG A 169 34.70 -3.76 -31.52
C ARG A 169 35.43 -5.03 -31.94
N VAL A 170 35.21 -6.17 -31.25
CA VAL A 170 35.90 -7.43 -31.54
C VAL A 170 35.45 -7.99 -32.89
N THR A 171 34.19 -7.85 -33.24
CA THR A 171 33.64 -8.29 -34.54
C THR A 171 33.87 -7.29 -35.66
N ASN A 172 34.60 -6.19 -35.39
CA ASN A 172 34.77 -5.08 -36.32
C ASN A 172 33.43 -4.65 -36.93
N TYR A 173 32.42 -4.38 -36.05
CA TYR A 173 31.05 -4.00 -36.43
C TYR A 173 30.36 -4.99 -37.38
N GLY A 174 30.59 -6.30 -37.19
CA GLY A 174 29.96 -7.35 -37.95
C GLY A 174 30.72 -7.80 -39.21
N TYR A 175 31.85 -7.15 -39.55
CA TYR A 175 32.67 -7.56 -40.71
C TYR A 175 33.40 -8.90 -40.46
N ASP A 176 33.79 -9.17 -39.18
CA ASP A 176 34.37 -10.43 -38.82
C ASP A 176 33.27 -11.46 -38.51
N THR A 177 32.82 -12.17 -39.54
CA THR A 177 31.73 -13.13 -39.43
C THR A 177 32.12 -14.39 -38.60
N LEU A 178 33.41 -14.68 -38.48
CA LEU A 178 33.88 -15.77 -37.61
C LEU A 178 33.73 -15.42 -36.14
N GLU A 179 34.14 -14.23 -35.75
CA GLU A 179 33.97 -13.73 -34.40
C GLU A 179 32.49 -13.57 -34.05
N VAL A 180 31.65 -13.10 -34.98
CA VAL A 180 30.18 -13.08 -34.80
C VAL A 180 29.65 -14.48 -34.51
N ALA A 181 30.15 -15.51 -35.20
CA ALA A 181 29.71 -16.89 -34.99
C ALA A 181 30.13 -17.43 -33.61
N ILE A 182 31.36 -17.10 -33.15
CA ILE A 182 31.88 -17.49 -31.83
C ILE A 182 31.01 -16.86 -30.73
N TRP A 183 30.73 -15.55 -30.83
CA TRP A 183 29.88 -14.86 -29.87
C TRP A 183 28.45 -15.39 -29.87
N ASP A 184 27.86 -15.69 -31.03
CA ASP A 184 26.52 -16.27 -31.12
C ASP A 184 26.43 -17.61 -30.37
N ALA A 185 27.46 -18.50 -30.55
CA ALA A 185 27.51 -19.75 -29.84
C ALA A 185 27.66 -19.56 -28.33
N GLU A 186 28.57 -18.68 -27.89
CA GLU A 186 28.79 -18.41 -26.47
C GLU A 186 27.53 -17.82 -25.79
N VAL A 187 26.87 -16.85 -26.41
CA VAL A 187 25.64 -16.25 -25.87
C VAL A 187 24.56 -17.30 -25.71
N ARG A 188 24.38 -18.19 -26.70
CA ARG A 188 23.42 -19.29 -26.62
C ARG A 188 23.76 -20.25 -25.49
N ASN A 189 25.02 -20.67 -25.36
CA ASN A 189 25.48 -21.54 -24.26
C ASN A 189 25.17 -20.91 -22.90
N GLN A 190 25.40 -19.61 -22.72
CA GLN A 190 25.10 -18.90 -21.49
C GLN A 190 23.57 -18.80 -21.23
N MET A 191 22.75 -18.59 -22.27
CA MET A 191 21.29 -18.61 -22.11
C MET A 191 20.79 -20.00 -21.71
N ASP A 192 21.36 -21.07 -22.27
CA ASP A 192 21.00 -22.44 -21.94
C ASP A 192 21.41 -22.81 -20.52
N ALA A 193 22.59 -22.37 -20.08
CA ALA A 193 23.09 -22.58 -18.71
C ALA A 193 22.18 -21.96 -17.62
N ILE A 194 21.55 -20.82 -17.88
CA ILE A 194 20.67 -20.15 -16.92
C ILE A 194 19.19 -20.56 -17.03
N THR A 195 18.80 -21.20 -18.14
CA THR A 195 17.41 -21.62 -18.40
C THR A 195 16.83 -22.52 -17.30
N PRO A 196 17.54 -23.54 -16.75
CA PRO A 196 16.99 -24.36 -15.66
C PRO A 196 16.59 -23.55 -14.42
N ARG A 197 17.41 -22.55 -14.07
CA ARG A 197 17.10 -21.66 -12.94
C ARG A 197 15.89 -20.79 -13.21
N MET A 198 15.73 -20.30 -14.41
CA MET A 198 14.52 -19.54 -14.81
C MET A 198 13.26 -20.41 -14.74
N VAL A 199 13.33 -21.65 -15.23
CA VAL A 199 12.18 -22.60 -15.17
C VAL A 199 11.80 -22.90 -13.71
N GLU A 200 12.80 -23.11 -12.84
CA GLU A 200 12.56 -23.32 -11.41
C GLU A 200 11.84 -22.11 -10.78
N LEU A 201 12.33 -20.90 -11.05
CA LEU A 201 11.74 -19.67 -10.52
C LEU A 201 10.33 -19.42 -11.08
N GLU A 202 10.11 -19.68 -12.35
CA GLU A 202 8.79 -19.55 -12.97
C GLU A 202 7.77 -20.56 -12.39
N ALA A 203 8.20 -21.81 -12.15
CA ALA A 203 7.36 -22.81 -11.49
C ALA A 203 6.96 -22.38 -10.07
N LYS A 204 7.86 -21.73 -9.34
CA LYS A 204 7.57 -21.15 -8.02
C LYS A 204 6.58 -19.98 -8.10
N LYS A 205 6.65 -19.17 -9.15
CA LYS A 205 5.70 -18.03 -9.36
C LYS A 205 4.27 -18.46 -9.55
N ASN A 206 4.03 -19.65 -10.05
CA ASN A 206 2.70 -20.18 -10.30
C ASN A 206 2.06 -20.85 -9.06
N GLN A 207 2.73 -20.78 -7.91
CA GLN A 207 2.24 -21.32 -6.64
C GLN A 207 2.20 -20.20 -5.59
N MET A 208 1.12 -20.19 -4.77
CA MET A 208 1.11 -19.32 -3.60
C MET A 208 2.20 -19.76 -2.62
N PRO A 209 3.15 -18.86 -2.27
CA PRO A 209 4.18 -19.20 -1.31
C PRO A 209 3.56 -19.45 0.07
N LYS A 210 4.08 -20.40 0.83
CA LYS A 210 3.78 -20.52 2.24
C LYS A 210 4.49 -19.39 2.98
N TYR A 211 3.74 -18.52 3.63
CA TYR A 211 4.30 -17.36 4.34
C TYR A 211 3.65 -17.18 5.72
N TYR A 212 4.23 -16.31 6.51
CA TYR A 212 3.62 -15.77 7.72
C TYR A 212 3.91 -14.27 7.82
N THR A 213 2.95 -13.53 8.33
CA THR A 213 3.07 -12.09 8.50
C THR A 213 4.04 -11.78 9.63
N THR A 214 5.02 -10.93 9.38
CA THR A 214 5.99 -10.47 10.39
C THR A 214 5.55 -9.16 11.02
N SER A 215 5.11 -8.20 10.22
CA SER A 215 4.63 -6.91 10.70
C SER A 215 3.47 -6.42 9.85
N ARG A 216 2.62 -5.61 10.45
CA ARG A 216 1.52 -4.95 9.77
C ARG A 216 1.28 -3.55 10.34
N PHE A 217 0.83 -2.69 9.46
CA PHE A 217 0.35 -1.36 9.79
C PHE A 217 -0.95 -1.11 9.03
N GLY A 218 -1.96 -0.61 9.72
CA GLY A 218 -3.27 -0.37 9.11
C GLY A 218 -3.98 0.83 9.71
N MET A 219 -4.97 1.29 8.96
CA MET A 219 -5.89 2.33 9.38
C MET A 219 -7.31 1.91 9.02
N ASN A 220 -8.25 2.13 9.93
CA ASN A 220 -9.67 1.88 9.72
C ASN A 220 -10.46 3.13 10.06
N MET A 221 -11.53 3.39 9.34
CA MET A 221 -12.42 4.51 9.61
C MET A 221 -13.86 4.20 9.19
N GLY A 222 -14.80 4.84 9.85
CA GLY A 222 -16.21 4.70 9.49
C GLY A 222 -17.17 5.22 10.54
N PRO A 223 -18.49 5.06 10.32
CA PRO A 223 -19.50 5.40 11.30
C PRO A 223 -19.44 4.44 12.50
N GLY A 224 -19.82 4.99 13.64
CA GLY A 224 -19.95 4.26 14.90
C GLY A 224 -21.14 4.74 15.70
N MET A 225 -21.65 3.84 16.53
CA MET A 225 -22.73 4.11 17.47
C MET A 225 -22.37 3.60 18.85
N LYS A 226 -22.75 4.38 19.87
CA LYS A 226 -22.60 4.02 21.28
C LYS A 226 -23.96 3.94 21.94
N ILE A 227 -24.27 2.82 22.57
CA ILE A 227 -25.52 2.54 23.28
C ILE A 227 -25.19 2.43 24.76
N MET A 228 -25.74 3.33 25.56
CA MET A 228 -25.53 3.38 27.00
C MET A 228 -26.35 2.30 27.72
N GLY A 229 -25.73 1.64 28.71
CA GLY A 229 -26.35 0.63 29.56
C GLY A 229 -26.11 0.85 31.04
N GLY A 230 -26.82 0.11 31.91
CA GLY A 230 -26.79 0.33 33.36
C GLY A 230 -27.33 1.70 33.73
N GLN A 231 -26.77 2.34 34.78
CA GLN A 231 -27.17 3.66 35.23
C GLN A 231 -26.92 4.76 34.15
N LEU A 232 -25.93 4.58 33.25
CA LEU A 232 -25.61 5.58 32.22
C LEU A 232 -26.78 5.79 31.24
N ARG A 233 -27.61 4.77 31.02
CA ARG A 233 -28.83 4.86 30.19
C ARG A 233 -29.82 5.91 30.72
N ASP A 234 -29.81 6.21 32.02
CA ASP A 234 -30.70 7.19 32.63
C ASP A 234 -30.20 8.61 32.42
N TYR A 235 -28.91 8.79 32.16
CA TYR A 235 -28.26 10.09 31.95
C TYR A 235 -28.13 10.48 30.49
N PHE A 236 -27.82 9.50 29.62
CA PHE A 236 -27.43 9.78 28.24
C PHE A 236 -28.27 8.98 27.24
N ARG A 237 -28.60 9.60 26.10
CA ARG A 237 -29.15 8.91 24.94
C ARG A 237 -28.02 8.27 24.12
N PRO A 238 -28.34 7.27 23.25
CA PRO A 238 -27.36 6.73 22.31
C PRO A 238 -26.70 7.83 21.48
N SER A 239 -25.43 7.68 21.21
CA SER A 239 -24.66 8.62 20.38
C SER A 239 -24.23 7.99 19.08
N GLY A 240 -24.24 8.77 18.00
CA GLY A 240 -23.71 8.41 16.68
C GLY A 240 -22.54 9.30 16.33
N GLY A 241 -21.57 8.75 15.58
CA GLY A 241 -20.39 9.50 15.20
C GLY A 241 -19.49 8.76 14.23
N MET A 242 -18.25 9.22 14.13
CA MET A 242 -17.21 8.64 13.31
C MET A 242 -16.08 8.11 14.18
N TYR A 243 -15.50 7.02 13.78
CA TYR A 243 -14.28 6.50 14.40
C TYR A 243 -13.14 6.40 13.41
N MET A 244 -11.94 6.41 13.95
CA MET A 244 -10.70 6.10 13.23
C MET A 244 -9.79 5.30 14.16
N ASP A 245 -9.25 4.19 13.65
CA ASP A 245 -8.31 3.33 14.37
C ASP A 245 -7.02 3.18 13.55
N PHE A 246 -5.89 3.26 14.24
CA PHE A 246 -4.58 2.89 13.71
C PHE A 246 -4.17 1.56 14.33
N GLU A 247 -3.67 0.66 13.50
CA GLU A 247 -3.24 -0.67 13.91
C GLU A 247 -1.77 -0.91 13.63
N LEU A 248 -1.09 -1.47 14.61
CA LEU A 248 0.25 -2.03 14.49
C LEU A 248 0.17 -3.51 14.86
N GLY A 249 0.77 -4.37 14.05
CA GLY A 249 0.74 -5.80 14.33
C GLY A 249 2.11 -6.45 14.16
N TYR A 250 2.35 -7.46 14.96
CA TYR A 250 3.46 -8.37 14.84
C TYR A 250 2.94 -9.81 14.95
N TRP A 251 3.12 -10.58 13.89
CA TRP A 251 2.53 -11.91 13.76
C TRP A 251 1.01 -11.85 13.95
N ARG A 252 0.44 -12.48 15.00
CA ARG A 252 -0.99 -12.44 15.34
C ARG A 252 -1.35 -11.40 16.40
N ASN A 253 -0.35 -10.74 16.98
CA ASN A 253 -0.58 -9.70 17.99
C ASN A 253 -0.94 -8.39 17.27
N ILE A 254 -2.00 -7.74 17.72
CA ILE A 254 -2.50 -6.49 17.15
C ILE A 254 -2.58 -5.46 18.27
N PHE A 255 -1.90 -4.34 18.09
CA PHE A 255 -2.04 -3.15 18.91
C PHE A 255 -2.81 -2.12 18.12
N SER A 256 -3.83 -1.51 18.70
CA SER A 256 -4.55 -0.43 18.03
C SER A 256 -4.73 0.77 18.95
N MET A 257 -4.63 1.95 18.35
CA MET A 257 -4.97 3.23 18.94
C MET A 257 -6.11 3.82 18.12
N GLY A 258 -7.22 4.12 18.80
CA GLY A 258 -8.40 4.61 18.13
C GLY A 258 -8.98 5.85 18.80
N PHE A 259 -9.73 6.57 18.03
CA PHE A 259 -10.57 7.65 18.52
C PHE A 259 -11.95 7.61 17.87
N TYR A 260 -12.93 8.06 18.64
CA TYR A 260 -14.30 8.24 18.20
C TYR A 260 -14.73 9.66 18.54
N VAL A 261 -15.38 10.31 17.61
CA VAL A 261 -16.01 11.62 17.78
C VAL A 261 -17.46 11.50 17.35
N GLY A 262 -18.37 11.82 18.25
CA GLY A 262 -19.79 11.68 17.97
C GLY A 262 -20.65 12.73 18.66
N GLY A 263 -21.95 12.70 18.37
CA GLY A 263 -22.96 13.52 19.00
C GLY A 263 -23.96 12.67 19.78
N GLY A 264 -24.38 13.16 20.93
CA GLY A 264 -25.41 12.59 21.77
C GLY A 264 -26.30 13.67 22.39
N LYS A 265 -27.15 13.28 23.33
CA LYS A 265 -27.99 14.20 24.12
C LYS A 265 -28.05 13.73 25.56
N ALA A 266 -28.07 14.68 26.49
CA ALA A 266 -28.45 14.42 27.87
C ALA A 266 -29.93 14.00 27.94
N LYS A 267 -30.25 13.02 28.78
CA LYS A 267 -31.60 12.49 28.97
C LYS A 267 -32.27 13.09 30.22
N ARG A 268 -31.46 13.63 31.13
CA ARG A 268 -31.83 14.35 32.33
C ARG A 268 -30.71 15.30 32.70
N ASP A 269 -30.95 16.16 33.67
CA ASP A 269 -29.94 17.04 34.22
C ASP A 269 -28.81 16.21 34.88
N VAL A 270 -27.59 16.63 34.60
CA VAL A 270 -26.34 15.96 35.06
C VAL A 270 -25.51 17.00 35.78
N VAL A 271 -25.39 16.85 37.09
CA VAL A 271 -24.56 17.73 37.94
C VAL A 271 -23.13 17.21 37.92
N CYS A 272 -22.18 18.07 37.56
CA CYS A 272 -20.76 17.77 37.55
C CYS A 272 -20.06 18.20 38.84
N VAL A 273 -19.37 17.27 39.50
CA VAL A 273 -18.80 17.46 40.83
C VAL A 273 -17.66 18.49 40.91
N ASN A 274 -16.94 18.71 39.82
CA ASN A 274 -15.72 19.54 39.79
C ASN A 274 -15.68 20.63 38.73
N ASN A 275 -16.79 20.84 38.00
CA ASN A 275 -16.88 21.84 36.95
C ASN A 275 -18.22 22.54 37.06
N ASP A 276 -18.23 23.84 36.87
CA ASP A 276 -19.45 24.68 36.81
C ASP A 276 -20.31 24.43 35.53
N ASN A 277 -20.09 23.30 34.88
CA ASN A 277 -20.71 22.94 33.58
C ASN A 277 -21.68 21.78 33.78
N ASP A 278 -22.79 22.05 34.44
CA ASP A 278 -23.93 21.12 34.49
C ASP A 278 -24.53 20.92 33.09
N LEU A 279 -25.01 19.71 32.84
CA LEU A 279 -25.70 19.37 31.59
C LEU A 279 -27.19 19.35 31.83
N TYR A 280 -27.94 20.05 31.02
CA TYR A 280 -29.41 20.10 31.13
C TYR A 280 -30.08 19.08 30.23
N GLU A 281 -31.27 18.61 30.61
CA GLU A 281 -32.06 17.67 29.83
C GLU A 281 -32.26 18.14 28.39
N GLY A 282 -32.01 17.25 27.42
CA GLY A 282 -32.18 17.54 26.00
C GLY A 282 -30.97 18.23 25.34
N GLU A 283 -29.99 18.67 26.13
CA GLU A 283 -28.81 19.37 25.63
C GLU A 283 -27.97 18.48 24.73
N ARG A 284 -27.39 19.07 23.67
CA ARG A 284 -26.53 18.37 22.72
C ARG A 284 -25.10 18.21 23.28
N LEU A 285 -24.59 17.02 23.22
CA LEU A 285 -23.27 16.66 23.70
C LEU A 285 -22.40 16.20 22.55
N SER A 286 -21.13 16.59 22.57
CA SER A 286 -20.08 15.92 21.83
C SER A 286 -19.50 14.79 22.67
N VAL A 287 -19.34 13.62 22.07
CA VAL A 287 -18.76 12.44 22.71
C VAL A 287 -17.40 12.18 22.08
N LEU A 288 -16.37 12.17 22.89
CA LEU A 288 -15.00 11.82 22.49
C LEU A 288 -14.57 10.55 23.22
N ASP A 289 -13.94 9.64 22.47
CA ASP A 289 -13.33 8.42 23.02
C ASP A 289 -11.92 8.27 22.44
N LEU A 290 -10.94 8.17 23.31
CA LEU A 290 -9.57 7.86 22.97
C LEU A 290 -9.20 6.53 23.59
N ASN A 291 -8.57 5.64 22.84
CA ASN A 291 -8.34 4.28 23.31
C ASN A 291 -7.06 3.63 22.76
N ILE A 292 -6.55 2.70 23.56
CA ILE A 292 -5.48 1.79 23.19
C ILE A 292 -5.97 0.37 23.46
N ASN A 293 -5.80 -0.53 22.48
CA ASN A 293 -6.25 -1.90 22.59
C ASN A 293 -5.13 -2.86 22.22
N TYR A 294 -5.18 -4.04 22.83
CA TYR A 294 -4.39 -5.19 22.46
C TYR A 294 -5.31 -6.34 22.08
N GLY A 295 -5.05 -6.95 20.95
CA GLY A 295 -5.82 -8.08 20.43
C GLY A 295 -4.92 -9.18 19.90
N PHE A 296 -5.51 -10.38 19.79
CA PHE A 296 -4.86 -11.52 19.16
C PHE A 296 -5.74 -12.06 18.04
N ALA A 297 -5.22 -12.10 16.83
CA ALA A 297 -5.95 -12.59 15.66
C ALA A 297 -6.12 -14.13 15.74
N VAL A 298 -7.29 -14.57 16.15
CA VAL A 298 -7.64 -16.01 16.26
C VAL A 298 -7.88 -16.63 14.88
N ILE A 299 -8.49 -15.86 13.98
CA ILE A 299 -8.59 -16.15 12.55
C ILE A 299 -7.81 -15.09 11.81
N ASP A 300 -6.92 -15.49 10.94
CA ASP A 300 -6.10 -14.58 10.14
C ASP A 300 -5.73 -15.28 8.83
N ASN A 301 -6.56 -15.09 7.82
CA ASN A 301 -6.37 -15.67 6.50
C ASN A 301 -6.54 -14.59 5.41
N GLN A 302 -6.42 -14.97 4.15
CA GLN A 302 -6.48 -14.06 3.02
C GLN A 302 -7.81 -13.30 2.87
N LYS A 303 -8.91 -13.85 3.39
CA LYS A 303 -10.27 -13.27 3.25
C LYS A 303 -10.79 -12.64 4.53
N VAL A 304 -10.44 -13.21 5.68
CA VAL A 304 -11.07 -12.88 6.95
C VAL A 304 -10.03 -12.77 8.07
N ARG A 305 -10.19 -11.76 8.91
CA ARG A 305 -9.51 -11.64 10.19
C ARG A 305 -10.52 -11.44 11.30
N LEU A 306 -10.39 -12.23 12.37
CA LEU A 306 -11.16 -12.08 13.60
C LEU A 306 -10.20 -11.90 14.78
N THR A 307 -10.36 -10.79 15.47
CA THR A 307 -9.47 -10.36 16.56
C THR A 307 -10.26 -10.03 17.81
N PRO A 308 -10.39 -10.94 18.79
CA PRO A 308 -10.78 -10.56 20.13
C PRO A 308 -9.73 -9.60 20.72
N PHE A 309 -10.18 -8.59 21.45
CA PHE A 309 -9.31 -7.59 22.03
C PHE A 309 -9.78 -7.14 23.41
N VAL A 310 -8.83 -6.64 24.19
CA VAL A 310 -9.04 -5.90 25.42
C VAL A 310 -8.30 -4.57 25.33
N GLY A 311 -8.75 -3.58 26.09
CA GLY A 311 -8.12 -2.28 26.03
C GLY A 311 -8.53 -1.36 27.17
N TYR A 312 -7.92 -0.19 27.13
CA TYR A 312 -8.21 0.90 28.04
C TYR A 312 -8.36 2.19 27.26
N GLY A 313 -9.24 3.07 27.70
CA GLY A 313 -9.46 4.34 27.04
C GLY A 313 -10.12 5.36 27.96
N MET A 314 -10.36 6.53 27.38
CA MET A 314 -11.03 7.64 28.04
C MET A 314 -12.29 7.98 27.26
N ASN A 315 -13.44 7.96 27.93
CA ASN A 315 -14.70 8.49 27.40
C ASN A 315 -14.94 9.89 28.00
N GLY A 316 -15.14 10.89 27.13
CA GLY A 316 -15.46 12.25 27.51
C GLY A 316 -16.77 12.73 26.88
N PHE A 317 -17.54 13.47 27.65
CA PHE A 317 -18.72 14.17 27.18
C PHE A 317 -18.44 15.67 27.25
N TYR A 318 -18.65 16.39 26.17
CA TYR A 318 -18.35 17.81 26.04
C TYR A 318 -19.61 18.56 25.68
N LEU A 319 -19.87 19.67 26.37
CA LEU A 319 -20.92 20.56 26.02
C LEU A 319 -20.67 21.27 24.71
N ASN A 320 -21.65 21.30 23.87
CA ASN A 320 -21.63 22.11 22.65
C ASN A 320 -22.24 23.49 22.97
N SER A 321 -21.59 24.25 23.89
CA SER A 321 -22.07 25.59 24.28
C SER A 321 -21.98 26.55 23.09
N ASN A 322 -23.10 27.15 22.74
CA ASN A 322 -23.16 28.26 21.76
C ASN A 322 -22.63 29.57 22.37
N ASN A 323 -22.35 29.61 23.68
CA ASN A 323 -21.84 30.78 24.37
C ASN A 323 -20.31 30.87 24.26
N GLU A 324 -19.88 32.01 23.75
CA GLU A 324 -18.47 32.23 23.37
C GLU A 324 -17.44 32.25 24.53
N ASN A 325 -17.80 32.11 25.77
CA ASN A 325 -16.92 32.30 26.93
C ASN A 325 -16.69 31.07 27.81
N GLU A 326 -17.28 29.91 27.53
CA GLU A 326 -17.17 28.73 28.37
C GLU A 326 -16.50 27.58 27.59
N SER A 327 -15.25 27.27 27.96
CA SER A 327 -14.61 26.04 27.55
C SER A 327 -15.13 24.90 28.44
N SER A 328 -16.17 24.24 27.98
CA SER A 328 -16.82 23.19 28.74
C SER A 328 -16.20 21.84 28.47
N ILE A 329 -15.22 21.47 29.29
CA ILE A 329 -14.77 20.07 29.40
C ILE A 329 -15.77 19.41 30.34
N GLY A 330 -16.66 18.60 29.80
CA GLY A 330 -17.59 17.79 30.57
C GLY A 330 -16.89 16.58 31.23
N PRO A 331 -17.65 15.70 31.87
CA PRO A 331 -17.13 14.56 32.57
C PRO A 331 -16.34 13.62 31.67
N THR A 332 -15.09 13.37 32.00
CA THR A 332 -14.18 12.48 31.30
C THR A 332 -13.67 11.42 32.29
N ASP A 333 -13.79 10.15 31.95
CA ASP A 333 -13.34 9.06 32.81
C ASP A 333 -12.66 7.94 32.00
N GLY A 334 -11.75 7.23 32.68
CA GLY A 334 -11.09 6.07 32.15
C GLY A 334 -11.99 4.84 32.16
N CYS A 335 -11.96 4.04 31.12
CA CYS A 335 -12.79 2.85 30.98
C CYS A 335 -12.01 1.66 30.44
N TRP A 336 -12.27 0.48 31.01
CA TRP A 336 -11.84 -0.79 30.42
C TRP A 336 -12.78 -1.17 29.29
N ARG A 337 -12.23 -1.88 28.30
CA ARG A 337 -13.00 -2.36 27.15
C ARG A 337 -12.61 -3.75 26.73
N ALA A 338 -13.58 -4.50 26.18
CA ALA A 338 -13.36 -5.78 25.56
C ALA A 338 -14.33 -5.98 24.40
N GLY A 339 -13.88 -6.65 23.36
CA GLY A 339 -14.71 -6.85 22.17
C GLY A 339 -14.08 -7.68 21.09
N LEU A 340 -14.69 -7.60 19.92
CA LEU A 340 -14.33 -8.32 18.71
C LEU A 340 -14.15 -7.34 17.55
N ASP A 341 -13.08 -7.49 16.78
CA ASP A 341 -12.85 -6.82 15.51
C ASP A 341 -12.86 -7.86 14.40
N PHE A 342 -13.81 -7.73 13.50
CA PHE A 342 -13.98 -8.57 12.32
C PHE A 342 -13.62 -7.76 11.08
N LYS A 343 -12.78 -8.34 10.20
CA LYS A 343 -12.42 -7.76 8.92
C LYS A 343 -12.64 -8.75 7.80
N TYR A 344 -13.27 -8.28 6.75
CA TYR A 344 -13.39 -8.99 5.49
C TYR A 344 -12.58 -8.27 4.42
N HIS A 345 -11.56 -8.93 3.87
CA HIS A 345 -10.69 -8.37 2.86
C HIS A 345 -11.38 -8.36 1.49
N LEU A 346 -11.57 -7.15 0.94
CA LEU A 346 -12.18 -6.92 -0.38
C LEU A 346 -11.18 -7.17 -1.50
N PHE A 347 -9.94 -6.74 -1.27
CA PHE A 347 -8.83 -6.99 -2.17
C PHE A 347 -7.55 -7.28 -1.37
N ASN A 348 -6.66 -7.99 -2.02
CA ASN A 348 -5.38 -8.39 -1.47
C ASN A 348 -4.37 -8.38 -2.60
N ASP A 349 -3.54 -7.35 -2.63
CA ASP A 349 -2.44 -7.20 -3.57
C ASP A 349 -1.14 -7.61 -2.88
N ALA A 350 -0.43 -8.55 -3.47
CA ALA A 350 0.77 -9.11 -2.88
C ALA A 350 1.93 -9.16 -3.87
N ASP A 351 3.12 -8.94 -3.34
CA ASP A 351 4.38 -9.10 -4.04
C ASP A 351 5.30 -10.00 -3.21
N PHE A 352 5.72 -11.12 -3.76
CA PHE A 352 6.54 -12.11 -3.07
C PHE A 352 7.83 -12.40 -3.84
N SER A 353 8.95 -12.36 -3.11
CA SER A 353 10.24 -12.94 -3.50
C SER A 353 10.43 -14.33 -2.88
N GLU A 354 11.60 -14.95 -3.09
CA GLU A 354 11.92 -16.25 -2.46
C GLU A 354 11.95 -16.19 -0.93
N LYS A 355 12.26 -15.05 -0.32
CA LYS A 355 12.51 -14.93 1.14
C LYS A 355 11.49 -14.06 1.86
N SER A 356 10.94 -13.10 1.17
CA SER A 356 10.07 -12.08 1.77
C SER A 356 8.91 -11.72 0.83
N GLY A 357 7.93 -11.02 1.37
CA GLY A 357 6.85 -10.46 0.58
C GLY A 357 6.20 -9.29 1.30
N SER A 358 5.50 -8.50 0.53
CA SER A 358 4.64 -7.42 1.02
C SER A 358 3.22 -7.66 0.52
N GLN A 359 2.24 -7.23 1.31
CA GLN A 359 0.84 -7.25 0.91
C GLN A 359 0.18 -5.93 1.25
N PHE A 360 -0.76 -5.54 0.42
CA PHE A 360 -1.65 -4.42 0.67
C PHE A 360 -3.09 -4.90 0.58
N LEU A 361 -3.83 -4.71 1.68
CA LEU A 361 -5.19 -5.22 1.82
C LEU A 361 -6.15 -4.06 2.02
N GLY A 362 -7.27 -4.10 1.32
CA GLY A 362 -8.43 -3.28 1.62
C GLY A 362 -9.52 -4.13 2.24
N SER A 363 -10.18 -3.62 3.26
CA SER A 363 -11.17 -4.38 4.02
C SER A 363 -12.40 -3.58 4.37
N VAL A 364 -13.51 -4.28 4.54
CA VAL A 364 -14.64 -3.82 5.35
C VAL A 364 -14.47 -4.41 6.74
N ASN A 365 -14.70 -3.58 7.75
CA ASN A 365 -14.57 -4.01 9.14
C ASN A 365 -15.83 -3.74 9.93
N ALA A 366 -16.10 -4.63 10.89
CA ALA A 366 -17.12 -4.51 11.91
C ALA A 366 -16.48 -4.74 13.27
N LYS A 367 -16.57 -3.74 14.17
CA LYS A 367 -16.01 -3.81 15.51
C LYS A 367 -17.14 -3.63 16.51
N VAL A 368 -17.27 -4.60 17.43
CA VAL A 368 -18.26 -4.57 18.49
C VAL A 368 -17.55 -4.76 19.82
N TYR A 369 -17.77 -3.85 20.73
CA TYR A 369 -17.13 -3.92 22.04
C TYR A 369 -17.96 -3.27 23.12
N MET A 370 -17.71 -3.68 24.35
CA MET A 370 -18.30 -3.10 25.56
C MET A 370 -17.24 -2.33 26.32
N THR A 371 -17.59 -1.14 26.77
CA THR A 371 -16.79 -0.38 27.74
C THR A 371 -17.46 -0.44 29.11
N PHE A 372 -16.65 -0.49 30.16
CA PHE A 372 -17.12 -0.46 31.54
C PHE A 372 -16.75 0.90 32.11
N ASP A 373 -17.78 1.72 32.29
CA ASP A 373 -17.61 3.12 32.62
C ASP A 373 -18.06 3.39 34.07
N LYS A 374 -17.27 4.21 34.77
CA LYS A 374 -17.61 4.73 36.11
C LYS A 374 -17.37 6.24 36.10
N MET A 375 -18.44 7.01 35.87
CA MET A 375 -18.36 8.47 35.74
C MET A 375 -18.19 9.15 37.09
N ARG A 376 -16.95 9.30 37.55
CA ARG A 376 -16.60 9.88 38.84
C ARG A 376 -16.86 11.39 38.94
N GLN A 377 -16.88 12.06 37.81
CA GLN A 377 -17.10 13.50 37.71
C GLN A 377 -18.59 13.88 37.67
N ILE A 378 -19.49 12.90 37.74
CA ILE A 378 -20.93 13.12 37.82
C ILE A 378 -21.37 12.83 39.27
N GLU A 379 -22.25 13.70 39.80
CA GLU A 379 -22.84 13.50 41.13
C GLU A 379 -23.54 12.13 41.22
N GLY A 380 -23.33 11.41 42.33
CA GLY A 380 -23.79 10.03 42.49
C GLY A 380 -22.96 8.98 41.79
N THR A 381 -21.90 9.36 41.08
CA THR A 381 -20.92 8.46 40.40
C THR A 381 -21.60 7.29 39.63
N PRO A 382 -22.40 7.55 38.64
CA PRO A 382 -23.14 6.49 37.94
C PRO A 382 -22.18 5.46 37.33
N LYS A 383 -22.52 4.20 37.50
CA LYS A 383 -21.79 3.05 36.93
C LYS A 383 -22.62 2.46 35.84
N GLY A 384 -21.94 2.06 34.75
CA GLY A 384 -22.63 1.42 33.64
C GLY A 384 -21.67 0.82 32.62
N PHE A 385 -22.20 0.54 31.50
CA PHE A 385 -21.45 0.06 30.34
C PHE A 385 -21.94 0.74 29.08
N THR A 386 -21.10 0.73 28.06
CA THR A 386 -21.49 1.19 26.73
C THR A 386 -21.24 0.09 25.72
N ILE A 387 -22.25 -0.25 24.92
CA ILE A 387 -22.08 -1.11 23.76
C ILE A 387 -21.72 -0.23 22.58
N ASN A 388 -20.60 -0.51 21.97
CA ASN A 388 -20.09 0.23 20.82
C ASN A 388 -20.15 -0.65 19.60
N VAL A 389 -20.73 -0.13 18.52
CA VAL A 389 -20.79 -0.80 17.20
C VAL A 389 -20.16 0.15 16.19
N GLN A 390 -19.17 -0.33 15.48
CA GLN A 390 -18.43 0.43 14.47
C GLN A 390 -18.40 -0.37 13.18
N LEU A 391 -18.73 0.28 12.08
CA LEU A 391 -18.66 -0.30 10.73
C LEU A 391 -17.79 0.62 9.88
N GLY A 392 -16.92 0.06 9.03
CA GLY A 392 -16.06 0.93 8.25
C GLY A 392 -15.27 0.22 7.19
N VAL A 393 -14.36 1.00 6.63
CA VAL A 393 -13.37 0.53 5.67
C VAL A 393 -11.98 0.69 6.25
N GLY A 394 -11.07 -0.19 5.83
CA GLY A 394 -9.70 -0.14 6.29
C GLY A 394 -8.71 -0.52 5.20
N PHE A 395 -7.51 0.00 5.37
CA PHE A 395 -6.36 -0.33 4.55
C PHE A 395 -5.23 -0.82 5.45
N MET A 396 -4.51 -1.84 4.99
CA MET A 396 -3.44 -2.46 5.77
C MET A 396 -2.30 -2.89 4.85
N GLY A 397 -1.11 -2.37 5.15
CA GLY A 397 0.14 -2.89 4.63
C GLY A 397 0.70 -3.95 5.57
N GLN A 398 1.23 -5.05 5.03
CA GLN A 398 1.90 -6.06 5.83
C GLN A 398 3.16 -6.59 5.16
N SER A 399 4.16 -6.90 5.97
CA SER A 399 5.37 -7.60 5.56
C SER A 399 5.26 -9.08 5.93
N ASN A 400 5.76 -9.92 5.04
CA ASN A 400 5.67 -11.36 5.19
C ASN A 400 7.06 -12.00 5.05
N LYS A 401 7.27 -13.11 5.74
CA LYS A 401 8.42 -13.96 5.55
C LYS A 401 7.98 -15.26 4.87
N VAL A 402 8.59 -15.57 3.74
CA VAL A 402 8.32 -16.80 3.00
C VAL A 402 9.01 -17.97 3.68
N LYS A 403 8.28 -19.07 3.87
CA LYS A 403 8.85 -20.33 4.40
C LYS A 403 9.60 -21.03 3.28
N THR A 404 10.89 -21.08 3.40
CA THR A 404 11.71 -21.92 2.52
C THR A 404 11.44 -23.40 2.88
N VAL A 405 10.90 -24.15 1.97
CA VAL A 405 10.82 -25.60 2.13
C VAL A 405 12.24 -26.11 1.98
N LYS A 406 12.89 -26.49 3.09
CA LYS A 406 14.14 -27.26 3.01
C LYS A 406 13.81 -28.56 2.25
N LYS A 407 14.41 -28.73 1.09
CA LYS A 407 14.42 -30.03 0.39
C LYS A 407 15.24 -31.03 1.18
#